data_84055580696334577e7cb83494bcc29c
#
_entry.id   84055580696334577e7cb83494bcc29c
#
_cell.length_a   1.000
_cell.length_b   1.000
_cell.length_c   1.000
_cell.angle_alpha   90.00
_cell.angle_beta   90.00
_cell.angle_gamma   90.00
#
_symmetry.space_group_name_H-M   'P 1'
#
loop_
_entity.id
_entity.type
_entity.pdbx_description
1 polymer ?
#
loop_
_entity_poly.entity_id
_entity_poly.type
_entity_poly.pdbx_seq_one_letter_code
_entity_poly.pdbx_strand_id
1 'polypeptide(L)'
;MNSLLQRKSSKSETLLNEAKKIIPTGASSVMRTRIPNPMFAVRGRGSRVWDVDGNMYIDYLLGFGSLINGHCHPRIVEAVKKQAEELLMSGTPVELEIEVASKIQRVVPNAEMVLFASTGTEATMEAIRIARAVTGKTKIIKFEGSYHGHHDYVLWSVESSNPGLEISPFRIPYYPGIPESVGKTVTIAPWNNLEALRKIVRRNRSNLAAIIAEPVMANNGVILPKPGFLKALKELAEEADALLIFDEVITGFRLAPGGAQEYFGVKADLATFGKALGGGVPIAAVTGRRDILENIGPGKIGFGGTYNAHPLSLAGASANLDILLANNGEAFQRLHSTGEKLMKGLRQAIDDTGVEAIVQGLGPLFQVYFTNLPEVTSYREKLQTNSAAYTAWALKMFEKGVYIYADDGERILLSTMHTDEDVELTVAAAEEAFREVKKQFSLAA
;
A
#
# COMPACT_ATOMS: atom_id res chain seq x y z
N MET A 1 30.18 21.25 -8.71
CA MET A 1 28.87 20.76 -9.18
C MET A 1 29.09 19.52 -10.01
N ASN A 2 28.62 18.42 -9.54
CA ASN A 2 29.30 17.15 -9.57
C ASN A 2 28.88 16.23 -10.68
N SER A 3 29.88 15.52 -11.15
CA SER A 3 29.75 14.28 -11.91
C SER A 3 28.61 13.46 -11.38
N LEU A 4 27.56 13.32 -12.16
CA LEU A 4 26.57 12.26 -12.02
C LEU A 4 27.36 10.95 -12.04
N LEU A 5 27.51 10.36 -10.86
CA LEU A 5 28.24 9.12 -10.66
C LEU A 5 27.56 8.07 -11.54
N GLN A 6 28.27 7.60 -12.56
CA GLN A 6 27.85 6.44 -13.31
C GLN A 6 27.63 5.31 -12.30
N ARG A 7 26.40 4.83 -12.19
CA ARG A 7 26.01 3.80 -11.22
C ARG A 7 26.88 2.57 -11.38
N LYS A 8 27.49 2.12 -10.30
CA LYS A 8 28.20 0.85 -10.22
C LYS A 8 27.18 -0.26 -9.95
N SER A 9 27.25 -1.39 -10.64
CA SER A 9 26.31 -2.51 -10.46
C SER A 9 26.98 -3.88 -10.37
N SER A 10 28.28 -3.97 -10.48
CA SER A 10 29.02 -5.22 -10.59
C SER A 10 28.83 -6.18 -9.41
N LYS A 11 28.73 -5.65 -8.19
CA LYS A 11 28.57 -6.47 -6.97
C LYS A 11 27.11 -6.91 -6.82
N SER A 12 26.16 -6.03 -7.08
CA SER A 12 24.73 -6.36 -7.09
C SER A 12 24.39 -7.44 -8.13
N GLU A 13 25.00 -7.36 -9.32
CA GLU A 13 24.84 -8.38 -10.37
C GLU A 13 25.42 -9.75 -9.96
N THR A 14 26.59 -9.74 -9.33
CA THR A 14 27.21 -10.96 -8.82
C THR A 14 26.31 -11.60 -7.77
N LEU A 15 25.82 -10.82 -6.78
CA LEU A 15 24.92 -11.30 -5.74
C LEU A 15 23.59 -11.83 -6.31
N LEU A 16 23.03 -11.19 -7.32
CA LEU A 16 21.82 -11.67 -7.97
C LEU A 16 22.04 -13.04 -8.64
N ASN A 17 23.18 -13.21 -9.33
CA ASN A 17 23.52 -14.48 -9.98
C ASN A 17 23.76 -15.59 -8.96
N GLU A 18 24.34 -15.30 -7.80
CA GLU A 18 24.48 -16.25 -6.70
C GLU A 18 23.12 -16.57 -6.06
N ALA A 19 22.32 -15.54 -5.76
CA ALA A 19 21.00 -15.72 -5.16
C ALA A 19 20.08 -16.61 -6.02
N LYS A 20 20.08 -16.45 -7.34
CA LYS A 20 19.30 -17.27 -8.28
C LYS A 20 19.62 -18.76 -8.23
N LYS A 21 20.79 -19.16 -7.71
CA LYS A 21 21.16 -20.57 -7.56
C LYS A 21 20.45 -21.23 -6.38
N ILE A 22 19.98 -20.47 -5.40
CA ILE A 22 19.44 -20.96 -4.12
C ILE A 22 18.07 -20.38 -3.76
N ILE A 23 17.68 -19.27 -4.35
CA ILE A 23 16.39 -18.63 -4.12
C ILE A 23 15.73 -18.46 -5.50
N PRO A 24 14.51 -18.97 -5.70
CA PRO A 24 13.78 -18.77 -6.95
C PRO A 24 13.75 -17.29 -7.31
N THR A 25 14.10 -16.93 -8.55
CA THR A 25 14.22 -15.55 -9.06
C THR A 25 15.28 -14.67 -8.38
N GLY A 26 15.95 -15.14 -7.34
CA GLY A 26 16.97 -14.40 -6.58
C GLY A 26 16.44 -13.57 -5.42
N ALA A 27 15.13 -13.61 -5.12
CA ALA A 27 14.53 -12.95 -3.96
C ALA A 27 13.25 -13.66 -3.50
N SER A 28 12.92 -13.55 -2.21
CA SER A 28 11.72 -14.17 -1.61
C SER A 28 10.42 -13.39 -1.91
N SER A 29 10.42 -12.54 -2.92
CA SER A 29 9.22 -11.85 -3.44
C SER A 29 9.44 -11.51 -4.91
N VAL A 30 8.50 -11.91 -5.77
CA VAL A 30 8.53 -11.61 -7.21
C VAL A 30 8.58 -10.09 -7.45
N MET A 31 7.91 -9.30 -6.63
CA MET A 31 7.94 -7.84 -6.73
C MET A 31 9.37 -7.26 -6.58
N ARG A 32 10.24 -7.89 -5.78
CA ARG A 32 11.63 -7.44 -5.62
C ARG A 32 12.52 -7.75 -6.81
N THR A 33 12.06 -8.56 -7.75
CA THR A 33 12.82 -8.98 -8.94
C THR A 33 12.36 -8.30 -10.23
N ARG A 34 11.28 -7.53 -10.18
CA ARG A 34 10.76 -6.75 -11.33
C ARG A 34 11.63 -5.53 -11.65
N ILE A 35 12.53 -5.11 -10.77
CA ILE A 35 13.46 -4.01 -11.01
C ILE A 35 14.50 -4.51 -12.02
N PRO A 36 14.64 -3.87 -13.22
CA PRO A 36 15.55 -4.36 -14.25
C PRO A 36 17.02 -4.33 -13.83
N ASN A 37 17.36 -3.41 -12.94
CA ASN A 37 18.70 -3.29 -12.39
C ASN A 37 18.73 -3.80 -10.94
N PRO A 38 19.45 -4.89 -10.65
CA PRO A 38 19.48 -5.43 -9.30
C PRO A 38 20.04 -4.40 -8.33
N MET A 39 19.39 -4.29 -7.17
CA MET A 39 19.82 -3.47 -6.06
C MET A 39 19.80 -4.32 -4.80
N PHE A 40 20.97 -4.52 -4.19
CA PHE A 40 21.09 -5.16 -2.88
C PHE A 40 21.36 -4.08 -1.83
N ALA A 41 20.34 -3.70 -1.09
CA ALA A 41 20.45 -2.68 -0.05
C ALA A 41 21.26 -3.20 1.14
N VAL A 42 22.14 -2.37 1.67
CA VAL A 42 23.00 -2.68 2.84
C VAL A 42 22.78 -1.72 3.99
N ARG A 43 22.26 -0.53 3.72
CA ARG A 43 22.07 0.51 4.72
C ARG A 43 20.89 1.40 4.34
N GLY A 44 20.15 1.83 5.36
CA GLY A 44 19.12 2.86 5.23
C GLY A 44 19.22 3.87 6.37
N ARG A 45 18.98 5.16 6.10
CA ARG A 45 18.90 6.21 7.11
C ARG A 45 18.02 7.35 6.63
N GLY A 46 17.00 7.68 7.40
CA GLY A 46 16.05 8.74 7.04
C GLY A 46 15.36 8.46 5.71
N SER A 47 15.43 9.39 4.77
CA SER A 47 14.88 9.26 3.42
C SER A 47 15.77 8.47 2.43
N ARG A 48 16.94 8.00 2.86
CA ARG A 48 17.97 7.47 1.95
C ARG A 48 18.28 5.99 2.20
N VAL A 49 18.59 5.29 1.10
CA VAL A 49 19.06 3.89 1.10
C VAL A 49 20.36 3.77 0.30
N TRP A 50 21.24 2.86 0.71
CA TRP A 50 22.51 2.55 0.03
C TRP A 50 22.53 1.09 -0.39
N ASP A 51 23.07 0.87 -1.60
CA ASP A 51 23.31 -0.49 -2.10
C ASP A 51 24.74 -0.99 -1.79
N VAL A 52 24.99 -2.26 -2.12
CA VAL A 52 26.29 -2.92 -1.92
C VAL A 52 27.40 -2.36 -2.81
N ASP A 53 27.07 -1.65 -3.87
CA ASP A 53 27.97 -1.02 -4.80
C ASP A 53 28.38 0.39 -4.33
N GLY A 54 27.76 0.88 -3.24
CA GLY A 54 28.03 2.18 -2.62
C GLY A 54 27.20 3.33 -3.21
N ASN A 55 26.24 3.04 -4.06
CA ASN A 55 25.32 4.06 -4.55
C ASN A 55 24.31 4.44 -3.46
N MET A 56 23.95 5.72 -3.41
CA MET A 56 22.93 6.28 -2.52
C MET A 56 21.71 6.71 -3.32
N TYR A 57 20.54 6.48 -2.76
CA TYR A 57 19.27 6.84 -3.39
C TYR A 57 18.37 7.55 -2.39
N ILE A 58 17.62 8.56 -2.84
CA ILE A 58 16.43 9.07 -2.16
C ILE A 58 15.34 8.03 -2.39
N ASP A 59 14.78 7.46 -1.31
CA ASP A 59 13.90 6.28 -1.39
C ASP A 59 12.42 6.67 -1.28
N TYR A 60 11.69 6.57 -2.39
CA TYR A 60 10.24 6.77 -2.46
C TYR A 60 9.45 5.45 -2.49
N LEU A 61 10.11 4.30 -2.45
CA LEU A 61 9.45 3.01 -2.25
C LEU A 61 9.22 2.73 -0.76
N LEU A 62 10.18 3.11 0.11
CA LEU A 62 10.08 3.02 1.56
C LEU A 62 9.64 1.64 2.07
N GLY A 63 10.23 0.57 1.50
CA GLY A 63 9.87 -0.81 1.83
C GLY A 63 8.39 -1.11 1.51
N PHE A 64 7.92 -0.71 0.33
CA PHE A 64 6.52 -0.78 -0.10
C PHE A 64 5.55 -0.02 0.83
N GLY A 65 6.05 1.04 1.47
CA GLY A 65 5.26 1.94 2.33
C GLY A 65 5.29 1.64 3.81
N SER A 66 6.14 0.73 4.29
CA SER A 66 6.25 0.45 5.72
C SER A 66 7.04 1.50 6.50
N LEU A 67 7.97 2.21 5.86
CA LEU A 67 8.91 3.13 6.50
C LEU A 67 8.38 4.58 6.55
N ILE A 68 7.23 4.77 7.19
CA ILE A 68 6.59 6.11 7.28
C ILE A 68 7.48 7.14 8.01
N ASN A 69 8.28 6.72 8.99
CA ASN A 69 9.26 7.54 9.69
C ASN A 69 10.68 7.40 9.14
N GLY A 70 10.80 6.94 7.87
CA GLY A 70 12.09 6.73 7.20
C GLY A 70 12.85 5.50 7.72
N HIS A 71 14.04 5.30 7.14
CA HIS A 71 14.91 4.20 7.50
C HIS A 71 15.55 4.40 8.87
N CYS A 72 15.56 3.35 9.68
CA CYS A 72 16.31 3.25 10.94
C CYS A 72 16.09 4.46 11.87
N HIS A 73 14.82 4.86 12.07
CA HIS A 73 14.51 5.97 12.99
C HIS A 73 15.03 5.63 14.41
N PRO A 74 15.84 6.51 15.06
CA PRO A 74 16.54 6.16 16.31
C PRO A 74 15.62 5.65 17.42
N ARG A 75 14.45 6.27 17.63
CA ARG A 75 13.50 5.84 18.65
C ARG A 75 12.91 4.46 18.40
N ILE A 76 12.64 4.11 17.13
CA ILE A 76 12.14 2.77 16.76
C ILE A 76 13.24 1.72 16.98
N VAL A 77 14.46 2.02 16.51
CA VAL A 77 15.61 1.12 16.68
C VAL A 77 15.89 0.86 18.16
N GLU A 78 15.85 1.89 18.99
CA GLU A 78 16.09 1.77 20.43
C GLU A 78 15.01 0.94 21.14
N ALA A 79 13.74 1.17 20.80
CA ALA A 79 12.63 0.39 21.37
C ALA A 79 12.75 -1.10 21.02
N VAL A 80 13.10 -1.44 19.77
CA VAL A 80 13.31 -2.82 19.34
C VAL A 80 14.51 -3.45 20.04
N LYS A 81 15.62 -2.73 20.18
CA LYS A 81 16.81 -3.23 20.91
C LYS A 81 16.49 -3.55 22.36
N LYS A 82 15.87 -2.59 23.08
CA LYS A 82 15.48 -2.79 24.47
C LYS A 82 14.55 -4.00 24.62
N GLN A 83 13.55 -4.13 23.74
CA GLN A 83 12.64 -5.27 23.79
C GLN A 83 13.34 -6.60 23.49
N ALA A 84 14.36 -6.59 22.61
CA ALA A 84 15.14 -7.79 22.29
C ALA A 84 15.96 -8.31 23.48
N GLU A 85 16.36 -7.44 24.40
CA GLU A 85 17.07 -7.78 25.63
C GLU A 85 16.14 -8.36 26.70
N GLU A 86 14.83 -8.00 26.67
CA GLU A 86 13.85 -8.42 27.68
C GLU A 86 13.08 -9.68 27.26
N LEU A 87 12.48 -9.69 26.07
CA LEU A 87 11.64 -10.79 25.60
C LEU A 87 11.53 -10.82 24.09
N LEU A 88 12.08 -11.85 23.45
CA LEU A 88 11.96 -12.05 22.00
C LEU A 88 10.58 -12.54 21.58
N MET A 89 10.06 -13.54 22.30
CA MET A 89 8.78 -14.17 21.97
C MET A 89 8.14 -14.74 23.23
N SER A 90 6.81 -14.79 23.27
CA SER A 90 6.05 -15.40 24.35
C SER A 90 4.87 -16.20 23.77
N GLY A 91 4.51 -17.29 24.45
CA GLY A 91 3.24 -18.00 24.23
C GLY A 91 2.08 -17.44 25.06
N THR A 92 2.29 -16.30 25.72
CA THR A 92 1.31 -15.61 26.58
C THR A 92 1.12 -14.16 26.10
N PRO A 93 -0.01 -13.50 26.38
CA PRO A 93 -0.19 -12.09 26.13
C PRO A 93 0.90 -11.23 26.80
N VAL A 94 1.20 -10.08 26.22
CA VAL A 94 2.17 -9.09 26.73
C VAL A 94 1.50 -7.73 26.92
N GLU A 95 1.97 -6.93 27.89
CA GLU A 95 1.40 -5.60 28.18
C GLU A 95 1.45 -4.64 26.98
N LEU A 96 2.52 -4.73 26.16
CA LEU A 96 2.66 -3.94 24.94
C LEU A 96 1.49 -4.14 23.95
N GLU A 97 0.82 -5.28 23.95
CA GLU A 97 -0.34 -5.53 23.12
C GLU A 97 -1.49 -4.60 23.50
N ILE A 98 -1.74 -4.43 24.81
CA ILE A 98 -2.76 -3.50 25.33
C ILE A 98 -2.37 -2.06 25.01
N GLU A 99 -1.11 -1.70 25.17
CA GLU A 99 -0.60 -0.36 24.89
C GLU A 99 -0.82 0.04 23.43
N VAL A 100 -0.37 -0.83 22.47
CA VAL A 100 -0.49 -0.55 21.04
C VAL A 100 -1.96 -0.55 20.61
N ALA A 101 -2.77 -1.49 21.10
CA ALA A 101 -4.21 -1.50 20.83
C ALA A 101 -4.89 -0.20 21.30
N SER A 102 -4.54 0.28 22.50
CA SER A 102 -5.06 1.54 23.03
C SER A 102 -4.65 2.77 22.21
N LYS A 103 -3.42 2.79 21.66
CA LYS A 103 -2.97 3.84 20.74
C LYS A 103 -3.78 3.86 19.45
N ILE A 104 -4.05 2.67 18.88
CA ILE A 104 -4.88 2.52 17.69
C ILE A 104 -6.32 2.97 17.97
N GLN A 105 -6.93 2.53 19.08
CA GLN A 105 -8.30 2.90 19.46
C GLN A 105 -8.52 4.40 19.59
N ARG A 106 -7.50 5.14 20.03
CA ARG A 106 -7.62 6.60 20.23
C ARG A 106 -7.79 7.38 18.93
N VAL A 107 -7.33 6.84 17.79
CA VAL A 107 -7.27 7.59 16.53
C VAL A 107 -8.04 6.95 15.40
N VAL A 108 -8.16 5.63 15.37
CA VAL A 108 -8.85 4.92 14.26
C VAL A 108 -10.35 4.89 14.50
N PRO A 109 -11.18 5.46 13.61
CA PRO A 109 -12.62 5.65 13.84
C PRO A 109 -13.44 4.40 14.13
N ASN A 110 -13.08 3.24 13.54
CA ASN A 110 -13.81 1.98 13.75
C ASN A 110 -13.16 1.05 14.79
N ALA A 111 -12.06 1.46 15.44
CA ALA A 111 -11.32 0.60 16.35
C ALA A 111 -11.97 0.49 17.73
N GLU A 112 -13.17 -0.06 17.83
CA GLU A 112 -13.78 -0.40 19.11
C GLU A 112 -13.10 -1.62 19.76
N MET A 113 -12.55 -2.52 18.92
CA MET A 113 -11.65 -3.61 19.31
C MET A 113 -10.54 -3.76 18.26
N VAL A 114 -9.41 -4.34 18.68
CA VAL A 114 -8.20 -4.52 17.86
C VAL A 114 -7.71 -5.96 18.01
N LEU A 115 -7.30 -6.57 16.89
CA LEU A 115 -6.64 -7.87 16.82
C LEU A 115 -5.35 -7.72 16.03
N PHE A 116 -4.25 -8.30 16.50
CA PHE A 116 -2.98 -8.21 15.80
C PHE A 116 -2.71 -9.45 14.94
N ALA A 117 -2.11 -9.22 13.78
CA ALA A 117 -1.58 -10.21 12.87
C ALA A 117 -0.15 -9.83 12.49
N SER A 118 0.58 -10.69 11.80
CA SER A 118 1.97 -10.40 11.41
C SER A 118 2.07 -9.65 10.09
N THR A 119 1.12 -9.87 9.18
CA THR A 119 1.13 -9.30 7.83
C THR A 119 -0.25 -8.78 7.39
N GLY A 120 -0.26 -7.82 6.44
CA GLY A 120 -1.51 -7.35 5.83
C GLY A 120 -2.29 -8.47 5.13
N THR A 121 -1.62 -9.47 4.60
CA THR A 121 -2.24 -10.67 4.02
C THR A 121 -3.06 -11.44 5.06
N GLU A 122 -2.49 -11.69 6.23
CA GLU A 122 -3.20 -12.33 7.34
C GLU A 122 -4.37 -11.48 7.82
N ALA A 123 -4.15 -10.17 8.00
CA ALA A 123 -5.21 -9.26 8.44
C ALA A 123 -6.42 -9.25 7.50
N THR A 124 -6.22 -9.18 6.18
CA THR A 124 -7.32 -9.20 5.19
C THR A 124 -7.99 -10.57 5.10
N MET A 125 -7.21 -11.65 5.21
CA MET A 125 -7.73 -13.02 5.26
C MET A 125 -8.65 -13.20 6.47
N GLU A 126 -8.23 -12.75 7.65
CA GLU A 126 -9.00 -12.83 8.88
C GLU A 126 -10.23 -11.92 8.84
N ALA A 127 -10.12 -10.69 8.35
CA ALA A 127 -11.28 -9.80 8.20
C ALA A 127 -12.37 -10.41 7.31
N ILE A 128 -11.99 -11.06 6.21
CA ILE A 128 -12.94 -11.77 5.33
C ILE A 128 -13.55 -12.99 6.05
N ARG A 129 -12.76 -13.76 6.80
CA ARG A 129 -13.25 -14.91 7.58
C ARG A 129 -14.24 -14.46 8.64
N ILE A 130 -13.95 -13.40 9.38
CA ILE A 130 -14.82 -12.80 10.39
C ILE A 130 -16.15 -12.36 9.72
N ALA A 131 -16.06 -11.63 8.61
CA ALA A 131 -17.25 -11.18 7.89
C ALA A 131 -18.16 -12.33 7.45
N ARG A 132 -17.59 -13.40 6.91
CA ARG A 132 -18.33 -14.62 6.52
C ARG A 132 -18.99 -15.30 7.72
N ALA A 133 -18.28 -15.41 8.82
CA ALA A 133 -18.78 -16.07 10.02
C ALA A 133 -19.92 -15.30 10.68
N VAL A 134 -19.79 -13.97 10.79
CA VAL A 134 -20.80 -13.11 11.41
C VAL A 134 -22.07 -13.00 10.55
N THR A 135 -21.92 -12.91 9.23
CA THR A 135 -23.07 -12.78 8.32
C THR A 135 -23.71 -14.12 7.94
N GLY A 136 -23.00 -15.24 8.13
CA GLY A 136 -23.42 -16.55 7.62
C GLY A 136 -23.38 -16.65 6.09
N LYS A 137 -22.82 -15.66 5.39
CA LYS A 137 -22.76 -15.54 3.94
C LYS A 137 -21.34 -15.82 3.43
N THR A 138 -21.18 -16.07 2.12
CA THR A 138 -19.92 -16.60 1.58
C THR A 138 -19.20 -15.64 0.65
N LYS A 139 -19.96 -14.89 -0.17
CA LYS A 139 -19.38 -14.07 -1.24
C LYS A 139 -18.77 -12.77 -0.70
N ILE A 140 -17.71 -12.33 -1.38
CA ILE A 140 -17.17 -10.97 -1.22
C ILE A 140 -17.21 -10.24 -2.56
N ILE A 141 -17.33 -8.92 -2.52
CA ILE A 141 -17.07 -8.03 -3.63
C ILE A 141 -15.74 -7.35 -3.39
N LYS A 142 -14.84 -7.37 -4.39
CA LYS A 142 -13.62 -6.56 -4.46
C LYS A 142 -13.58 -5.81 -5.79
N PHE A 143 -12.66 -4.87 -5.95
CA PHE A 143 -12.59 -4.02 -7.14
C PHE A 143 -11.50 -4.49 -8.13
N GLU A 144 -11.74 -4.20 -9.43
CA GLU A 144 -10.73 -4.37 -10.48
C GLU A 144 -9.45 -3.62 -10.09
N GLY A 145 -8.30 -4.24 -10.27
CA GLY A 145 -7.02 -3.63 -9.95
C GLY A 145 -6.68 -3.57 -8.45
N SER A 146 -7.61 -3.81 -7.54
CA SER A 146 -7.30 -3.78 -6.10
C SER A 146 -6.46 -4.98 -5.66
N TYR A 147 -5.54 -4.74 -4.70
CA TYR A 147 -4.72 -5.78 -4.09
C TYR A 147 -4.92 -5.78 -2.57
N HIS A 148 -5.21 -6.94 -2.01
CA HIS A 148 -5.53 -7.11 -0.59
C HIS A 148 -4.69 -8.19 0.09
N GLY A 149 -3.46 -8.40 -0.37
CA GLY A 149 -2.56 -9.43 0.16
C GLY A 149 -2.50 -10.68 -0.70
N HIS A 150 -1.66 -11.64 -0.28
CA HIS A 150 -1.28 -12.80 -1.07
C HIS A 150 -1.98 -14.08 -0.58
N HIS A 151 -3.32 -14.09 -0.70
CA HIS A 151 -4.16 -15.26 -0.43
C HIS A 151 -5.28 -15.42 -1.47
N ASP A 152 -5.75 -16.65 -1.65
CA ASP A 152 -6.61 -17.06 -2.76
C ASP A 152 -7.94 -16.30 -2.88
N TYR A 153 -8.49 -15.77 -1.78
CA TYR A 153 -9.75 -15.03 -1.83
C TYR A 153 -9.65 -13.65 -2.47
N VAL A 154 -8.46 -13.09 -2.61
CA VAL A 154 -8.27 -11.70 -3.10
C VAL A 154 -7.38 -11.58 -4.33
N LEU A 155 -6.66 -12.66 -4.71
CA LEU A 155 -5.81 -12.70 -5.89
C LEU A 155 -6.59 -12.92 -7.19
N TRP A 156 -7.62 -12.09 -7.40
CA TRP A 156 -8.48 -12.10 -8.57
C TRP A 156 -8.53 -10.71 -9.20
N SER A 157 -8.33 -10.63 -10.51
CA SER A 157 -8.39 -9.38 -11.31
C SER A 157 -7.54 -8.25 -10.72
N VAL A 158 -6.32 -8.57 -10.26
CA VAL A 158 -5.37 -7.60 -9.69
C VAL A 158 -4.68 -6.81 -10.82
N GLU A 159 -4.09 -7.52 -11.80
CA GLU A 159 -3.43 -6.91 -12.96
C GLU A 159 -4.01 -7.52 -14.26
N SER A 160 -5.32 -7.39 -14.47
CA SER A 160 -5.98 -7.93 -15.65
C SER A 160 -5.99 -6.93 -16.80
N SER A 161 -5.39 -7.30 -17.93
CA SER A 161 -5.42 -6.50 -19.17
C SER A 161 -6.78 -6.53 -19.87
N ASN A 162 -7.66 -7.46 -19.50
CA ASN A 162 -9.03 -7.57 -20.06
C ASN A 162 -10.04 -7.67 -18.92
N PRO A 163 -10.55 -6.56 -18.42
CA PRO A 163 -11.50 -6.56 -17.31
C PRO A 163 -12.93 -6.99 -17.69
N GLY A 164 -13.27 -7.16 -18.97
CA GLY A 164 -14.62 -7.48 -19.43
C GLY A 164 -15.59 -6.29 -19.34
N LEU A 165 -16.90 -6.56 -19.24
CA LEU A 165 -17.94 -5.52 -19.15
C LEU A 165 -18.00 -4.95 -17.72
N GLU A 166 -18.19 -3.65 -17.56
CA GLU A 166 -18.31 -2.99 -16.25
C GLU A 166 -19.43 -3.54 -15.37
N ILE A 167 -20.56 -3.89 -15.98
CA ILE A 167 -21.70 -4.48 -15.25
C ILE A 167 -21.50 -5.98 -14.89
N SER A 168 -20.44 -6.58 -15.41
CA SER A 168 -20.04 -7.97 -15.18
C SER A 168 -18.56 -8.16 -15.47
N PRO A 169 -17.68 -7.58 -14.64
CA PRO A 169 -16.24 -7.71 -14.83
C PRO A 169 -15.79 -9.18 -14.77
N PHE A 170 -14.76 -9.51 -15.54
CA PHE A 170 -14.18 -10.82 -15.49
C PHE A 170 -13.46 -11.06 -14.17
N ARG A 171 -13.61 -12.26 -13.63
CA ARG A 171 -12.86 -12.75 -12.49
C ARG A 171 -11.69 -13.58 -13.01
N ILE A 172 -10.51 -13.01 -13.03
CA ILE A 172 -9.29 -13.62 -13.58
C ILE A 172 -8.33 -13.92 -12.43
N PRO A 173 -7.88 -15.18 -12.25
CA PRO A 173 -6.89 -15.48 -11.22
C PRO A 173 -5.56 -14.79 -11.56
N TYR A 174 -4.94 -14.18 -10.54
CA TYR A 174 -3.69 -13.44 -10.71
C TYR A 174 -2.49 -14.36 -10.95
N TYR A 175 -2.51 -15.53 -10.32
CA TYR A 175 -1.48 -16.56 -10.49
C TYR A 175 -2.10 -17.95 -10.77
N PRO A 176 -1.37 -18.83 -11.47
CA PRO A 176 -1.70 -20.24 -11.53
C PRO A 176 -1.75 -20.87 -10.14
N GLY A 177 -2.59 -21.89 -9.96
CA GLY A 177 -2.72 -22.63 -8.70
C GLY A 177 -3.86 -22.15 -7.79
N ILE A 178 -4.52 -21.03 -8.10
CA ILE A 178 -5.69 -20.58 -7.35
C ILE A 178 -6.91 -21.39 -7.78
N PRO A 179 -7.59 -22.14 -6.87
CA PRO A 179 -8.71 -22.98 -7.23
C PRO A 179 -9.94 -22.19 -7.70
N GLU A 180 -10.55 -22.58 -8.80
CA GLU A 180 -11.77 -21.93 -9.31
C GLU A 180 -12.93 -21.99 -8.30
N SER A 181 -12.98 -23.00 -7.44
CA SER A 181 -13.95 -23.10 -6.35
C SER A 181 -13.90 -21.91 -5.39
N VAL A 182 -12.68 -21.41 -5.10
CA VAL A 182 -12.49 -20.17 -4.31
C VAL A 182 -13.00 -18.97 -5.08
N GLY A 183 -12.71 -18.88 -6.36
CA GLY A 183 -13.17 -17.79 -7.23
C GLY A 183 -14.70 -17.65 -7.24
N LYS A 184 -15.46 -18.75 -7.15
CA LYS A 184 -16.94 -18.70 -7.06
C LYS A 184 -17.45 -17.88 -5.87
N THR A 185 -16.60 -17.65 -4.86
CA THR A 185 -16.92 -16.83 -3.67
C THR A 185 -16.50 -15.36 -3.83
N VAL A 186 -15.91 -14.99 -4.98
CA VAL A 186 -15.40 -13.64 -5.25
C VAL A 186 -16.16 -13.03 -6.43
N THR A 187 -16.61 -11.80 -6.26
CA THR A 187 -17.25 -11.00 -7.31
C THR A 187 -16.40 -9.74 -7.53
N ILE A 188 -16.17 -9.40 -8.78
CA ILE A 188 -15.39 -8.22 -9.16
C ILE A 188 -16.34 -7.08 -9.50
N ALA A 189 -16.00 -5.85 -9.08
CA ALA A 189 -16.73 -4.63 -9.39
C ALA A 189 -15.79 -3.56 -9.95
N PRO A 190 -16.28 -2.64 -10.80
CA PRO A 190 -15.48 -1.51 -11.24
C PRO A 190 -15.41 -0.44 -10.13
N TRP A 191 -14.24 0.18 -9.98
CA TRP A 191 -14.03 1.31 -9.09
C TRP A 191 -14.70 2.56 -9.64
N ASN A 192 -15.27 3.39 -8.74
CA ASN A 192 -15.92 4.66 -9.09
C ASN A 192 -17.14 4.58 -10.03
N ASN A 193 -17.67 3.39 -10.30
CA ASN A 193 -18.90 3.20 -11.07
C ASN A 193 -20.05 2.71 -10.17
N LEU A 194 -20.79 3.64 -9.55
CA LEU A 194 -21.88 3.33 -8.63
C LEU A 194 -23.06 2.59 -9.30
N GLU A 195 -23.35 2.89 -10.57
CA GLU A 195 -24.44 2.23 -11.28
C GLU A 195 -24.17 0.73 -11.46
N ALA A 196 -22.98 0.39 -11.95
CA ALA A 196 -22.57 -0.99 -12.09
C ALA A 196 -22.49 -1.69 -10.73
N LEU A 197 -21.90 -1.03 -9.72
CA LEU A 197 -21.79 -1.58 -8.37
C LEU A 197 -23.14 -1.88 -7.75
N ARG A 198 -24.13 -0.99 -7.83
CA ARG A 198 -25.50 -1.23 -7.35
C ARG A 198 -26.13 -2.48 -7.98
N LYS A 199 -25.94 -2.66 -9.30
CA LYS A 199 -26.43 -3.86 -10.00
C LYS A 199 -25.73 -5.13 -9.51
N ILE A 200 -24.41 -5.07 -9.30
CA ILE A 200 -23.59 -6.21 -8.82
C ILE A 200 -23.99 -6.58 -7.38
N VAL A 201 -24.10 -5.60 -6.47
CA VAL A 201 -24.53 -5.82 -5.08
C VAL A 201 -25.92 -6.47 -5.05
N ARG A 202 -26.87 -5.93 -5.80
CA ARG A 202 -28.25 -6.44 -5.85
C ARG A 202 -28.32 -7.90 -6.30
N ARG A 203 -27.49 -8.29 -7.31
CA ARG A 203 -27.43 -9.69 -7.81
C ARG A 203 -26.81 -10.66 -6.80
N ASN A 204 -26.00 -10.19 -5.87
CA ASN A 204 -25.29 -11.01 -4.89
C ASN A 204 -25.86 -10.90 -3.47
N ARG A 205 -26.86 -10.03 -3.23
CA ARG A 205 -27.37 -9.65 -1.91
C ARG A 205 -27.64 -10.82 -0.96
N SER A 206 -28.24 -11.89 -1.46
CA SER A 206 -28.63 -13.05 -0.63
C SER A 206 -27.43 -13.80 -0.04
N ASN A 207 -26.24 -13.66 -0.61
CA ASN A 207 -25.02 -14.38 -0.18
C ASN A 207 -23.78 -13.48 -0.06
N LEU A 208 -23.96 -12.17 -0.02
CA LEU A 208 -22.87 -11.21 0.09
C LEU A 208 -22.46 -11.03 1.56
N ALA A 209 -21.28 -11.50 1.94
CA ALA A 209 -20.72 -11.35 3.28
C ALA A 209 -20.06 -9.98 3.48
N ALA A 210 -19.30 -9.49 2.47
CA ALA A 210 -18.59 -8.23 2.58
C ALA A 210 -18.32 -7.57 1.23
N ILE A 211 -18.16 -6.24 1.27
CA ILE A 211 -17.46 -5.44 0.27
C ILE A 211 -16.11 -5.09 0.85
N ILE A 212 -15.00 -5.47 0.19
CA ILE A 212 -13.65 -5.08 0.57
C ILE A 212 -13.10 -4.07 -0.41
N ALA A 213 -12.52 -2.98 0.08
CA ALA A 213 -11.99 -1.89 -0.72
C ALA A 213 -10.73 -1.28 -0.11
N GLU A 214 -9.74 -0.94 -0.95
CA GLU A 214 -8.76 0.08 -0.60
C GLU A 214 -9.49 1.44 -0.67
N PRO A 215 -9.53 2.27 0.39
CA PRO A 215 -10.22 3.58 0.32
C PRO A 215 -9.63 4.54 -0.72
N VAL A 216 -8.34 4.40 -1.00
CA VAL A 216 -7.64 4.90 -2.18
C VAL A 216 -7.03 3.67 -2.84
N MET A 217 -7.37 3.39 -4.09
CA MET A 217 -6.78 2.26 -4.81
C MET A 217 -5.31 2.58 -5.11
N ALA A 218 -4.41 2.05 -4.29
CA ALA A 218 -3.00 2.43 -4.28
C ALA A 218 -2.06 1.36 -4.85
N ASN A 219 -2.55 0.17 -5.17
CA ASN A 219 -1.75 -0.93 -5.73
C ASN A 219 -1.79 -1.02 -7.26
N ASN A 220 -2.57 -0.16 -7.91
CA ASN A 220 -2.56 0.02 -9.38
C ASN A 220 -2.56 1.51 -9.73
N GLY A 221 -1.51 2.17 -9.30
CA GLY A 221 -1.41 3.62 -9.30
C GLY A 221 -2.05 4.22 -8.04
N VAL A 222 -2.49 5.46 -8.09
CA VAL A 222 -3.21 6.11 -6.99
C VAL A 222 -4.52 6.65 -7.55
N ILE A 223 -5.56 5.80 -7.53
CA ILE A 223 -6.88 6.14 -8.05
C ILE A 223 -7.78 6.54 -6.89
N LEU A 224 -8.13 7.82 -6.85
CA LEU A 224 -8.90 8.40 -5.76
C LEU A 224 -10.38 7.99 -5.85
N PRO A 225 -11.08 7.86 -4.72
CA PRO A 225 -12.53 7.68 -4.72
C PRO A 225 -13.21 8.97 -5.21
N LYS A 226 -14.17 8.87 -6.12
CA LYS A 226 -15.03 10.00 -6.48
C LYS A 226 -15.84 10.47 -5.25
N PRO A 227 -16.20 11.76 -5.18
CA PRO A 227 -17.02 12.28 -4.10
C PRO A 227 -18.27 11.41 -3.84
N GLY A 228 -18.47 11.02 -2.58
CA GLY A 228 -19.58 10.18 -2.15
C GLY A 228 -19.42 8.67 -2.42
N PHE A 229 -18.40 8.21 -3.16
CA PHE A 229 -18.24 6.79 -3.51
C PHE A 229 -18.04 5.91 -2.28
N LEU A 230 -17.15 6.28 -1.35
CA LEU A 230 -16.91 5.50 -0.13
C LEU A 230 -18.15 5.44 0.78
N LYS A 231 -18.91 6.54 0.87
CA LYS A 231 -20.17 6.56 1.59
C LYS A 231 -21.19 5.60 0.96
N ALA A 232 -21.27 5.60 -0.36
CA ALA A 232 -22.16 4.66 -1.06
C ALA A 232 -21.73 3.20 -0.90
N LEU A 233 -20.44 2.87 -0.73
CA LEU A 233 -19.98 1.53 -0.37
C LEU A 233 -20.60 1.08 0.97
N LYS A 234 -20.59 1.97 1.97
CA LYS A 234 -21.15 1.68 3.28
C LYS A 234 -22.66 1.45 3.20
N GLU A 235 -23.39 2.33 2.54
CA GLU A 235 -24.84 2.22 2.33
C GLU A 235 -25.21 0.92 1.60
N LEU A 236 -24.48 0.57 0.55
CA LEU A 236 -24.73 -0.66 -0.23
C LEU A 236 -24.41 -1.95 0.54
N ALA A 237 -23.41 -1.93 1.41
CA ALA A 237 -23.12 -3.05 2.30
C ALA A 237 -24.26 -3.23 3.30
N GLU A 238 -24.74 -2.15 3.93
CA GLU A 238 -25.88 -2.15 4.85
C GLU A 238 -27.16 -2.63 4.17
N GLU A 239 -27.50 -2.11 2.98
CA GLU A 239 -28.65 -2.57 2.20
C GLU A 239 -28.64 -4.07 1.88
N ALA A 240 -27.44 -4.66 1.80
CA ALA A 240 -27.24 -6.08 1.52
C ALA A 240 -27.09 -6.94 2.77
N ASP A 241 -27.22 -6.41 3.98
CA ASP A 241 -26.87 -7.07 5.24
C ASP A 241 -25.47 -7.72 5.16
N ALA A 242 -24.51 -6.98 4.61
CA ALA A 242 -23.11 -7.32 4.44
C ALA A 242 -22.23 -6.32 5.20
N LEU A 243 -20.95 -6.64 5.40
CA LEU A 243 -20.02 -5.75 6.06
C LEU A 243 -19.18 -4.98 5.04
N LEU A 244 -18.84 -3.73 5.35
CA LEU A 244 -17.80 -2.98 4.67
C LEU A 244 -16.46 -3.23 5.35
N ILE A 245 -15.47 -3.70 4.57
CA ILE A 245 -14.09 -3.86 5.01
C ILE A 245 -13.24 -2.82 4.27
N PHE A 246 -12.62 -1.89 5.01
CA PHE A 246 -11.58 -1.04 4.43
C PHE A 246 -10.21 -1.66 4.62
N ASP A 247 -9.52 -1.89 3.50
CA ASP A 247 -8.12 -2.26 3.52
C ASP A 247 -7.26 -0.98 3.59
N GLU A 248 -6.89 -0.64 4.80
CA GLU A 248 -6.03 0.51 5.12
C GLU A 248 -4.56 0.12 5.32
N VAL A 249 -4.13 -1.00 4.79
CA VAL A 249 -2.72 -1.43 4.88
C VAL A 249 -1.77 -0.39 4.28
N ILE A 250 -2.20 0.40 3.28
CA ILE A 250 -1.42 1.50 2.71
C ILE A 250 -1.81 2.86 3.29
N THR A 251 -3.09 3.14 3.41
CA THR A 251 -3.63 4.45 3.78
C THR A 251 -3.62 4.71 5.29
N GLY A 252 -3.71 3.65 6.09
CA GLY A 252 -3.69 3.73 7.55
C GLY A 252 -2.39 4.32 8.08
N PHE A 253 -2.49 5.23 9.05
CA PHE A 253 -1.37 5.97 9.63
C PHE A 253 -0.48 6.68 8.59
N ARG A 254 -1.06 6.97 7.41
CA ARG A 254 -0.38 7.69 6.33
C ARG A 254 -1.12 8.95 5.92
N LEU A 255 -2.43 8.87 5.65
CA LEU A 255 -3.22 10.04 5.23
C LEU A 255 -3.63 10.92 6.40
N ALA A 256 -3.91 10.32 7.54
CA ALA A 256 -4.26 10.96 8.79
C ALA A 256 -3.93 10.00 9.96
N PRO A 257 -3.95 10.44 11.23
CA PRO A 257 -3.83 9.57 12.39
C PRO A 257 -4.75 8.35 12.34
N GLY A 258 -6.01 8.52 12.00
CA GLY A 258 -7.01 7.47 11.84
C GLY A 258 -7.13 6.91 10.43
N GLY A 259 -6.16 7.19 9.55
CA GLY A 259 -6.11 6.68 8.18
C GLY A 259 -7.11 7.34 7.24
N ALA A 260 -7.51 6.61 6.20
CA ALA A 260 -8.47 7.07 5.21
C ALA A 260 -9.89 7.23 5.77
N GLN A 261 -10.25 6.47 6.80
CA GLN A 261 -11.56 6.61 7.45
C GLN A 261 -11.72 8.01 8.06
N GLU A 262 -10.69 8.52 8.74
CA GLU A 262 -10.67 9.89 9.25
C GLU A 262 -10.62 10.90 8.11
N TYR A 263 -9.71 10.69 7.14
CA TYR A 263 -9.48 11.60 6.03
C TYR A 263 -10.73 11.84 5.17
N PHE A 264 -11.49 10.79 4.88
CA PHE A 264 -12.72 10.87 4.06
C PHE A 264 -14.01 10.92 4.87
N GLY A 265 -13.95 10.81 6.19
CA GLY A 265 -15.13 10.84 7.07
C GLY A 265 -16.07 9.63 6.89
N VAL A 266 -15.56 8.46 6.53
CA VAL A 266 -16.36 7.25 6.32
C VAL A 266 -15.83 6.11 7.19
N LYS A 267 -16.66 5.60 8.11
CA LYS A 267 -16.33 4.51 9.02
C LYS A 267 -16.73 3.16 8.44
N ALA A 268 -15.80 2.21 8.35
CA ALA A 268 -16.07 0.82 7.96
C ALA A 268 -16.50 -0.04 9.14
N ASP A 269 -17.07 -1.23 8.87
CA ASP A 269 -17.39 -2.23 9.90
C ASP A 269 -16.14 -2.93 10.42
N LEU A 270 -15.26 -3.28 9.50
CA LEU A 270 -13.91 -3.81 9.76
C LEU A 270 -12.88 -3.01 8.96
N ALA A 271 -11.67 -2.87 9.49
CA ALA A 271 -10.56 -2.34 8.71
C ALA A 271 -9.26 -3.10 9.01
N THR A 272 -8.36 -3.16 8.02
CA THR A 272 -7.06 -3.81 8.14
C THR A 272 -5.94 -2.79 8.03
N PHE A 273 -4.95 -2.91 8.90
CA PHE A 273 -3.79 -2.02 8.97
C PHE A 273 -2.50 -2.83 8.88
N GLY A 274 -1.42 -2.20 8.45
CA GLY A 274 -0.10 -2.78 8.36
C GLY A 274 0.93 -1.72 7.98
N LYS A 275 2.01 -2.12 7.33
CA LYS A 275 3.02 -1.19 6.75
C LYS A 275 3.37 -0.02 7.68
N ALA A 276 2.78 1.17 7.46
CA ALA A 276 3.01 2.37 8.26
C ALA A 276 2.73 2.17 9.76
N LEU A 277 1.83 1.26 10.15
CA LEU A 277 1.62 0.88 11.55
C LEU A 277 2.92 0.42 12.22
N GLY A 278 3.71 -0.38 11.52
CA GLY A 278 4.91 -0.99 12.06
C GLY A 278 6.16 -0.11 12.01
N GLY A 279 6.20 0.91 11.12
CA GLY A 279 7.39 1.73 10.95
C GLY A 279 8.64 0.95 10.51
N GLY A 280 8.45 -0.21 9.84
CA GLY A 280 9.51 -1.08 9.33
C GLY A 280 9.56 -2.47 9.98
N VAL A 281 8.87 -2.71 11.10
CA VAL A 281 8.71 -4.05 11.69
C VAL A 281 7.46 -4.75 11.16
N PRO A 282 7.45 -6.11 11.09
CA PRO A 282 6.31 -6.85 10.60
C PRO A 282 5.19 -6.89 11.65
N ILE A 283 4.13 -6.14 11.41
CA ILE A 283 2.89 -6.13 12.20
C ILE A 283 1.73 -5.69 11.33
N ALA A 284 0.57 -6.24 11.61
CA ALA A 284 -0.71 -5.84 11.05
C ALA A 284 -1.80 -5.88 12.12
N ALA A 285 -2.94 -5.27 11.84
CA ALA A 285 -4.07 -5.30 12.74
C ALA A 285 -5.39 -5.39 11.96
N VAL A 286 -6.38 -6.03 12.58
CA VAL A 286 -7.80 -5.92 12.22
C VAL A 286 -8.47 -5.09 13.29
N THR A 287 -9.16 -4.05 12.90
CA THR A 287 -10.01 -3.23 13.78
C THR A 287 -11.46 -3.35 13.38
N GLY A 288 -12.35 -3.14 14.31
CA GLY A 288 -13.78 -3.21 14.00
C GLY A 288 -14.69 -2.92 15.15
N ARG A 289 -15.99 -2.92 14.82
CA ARG A 289 -17.08 -2.79 15.79
C ARG A 289 -17.02 -3.92 16.83
N ARG A 290 -17.37 -3.59 18.06
CA ARG A 290 -17.37 -4.51 19.19
C ARG A 290 -18.31 -5.70 18.96
N ASP A 291 -19.52 -5.45 18.50
CA ASP A 291 -20.53 -6.49 18.24
C ASP A 291 -20.10 -7.53 17.18
N ILE A 292 -19.15 -7.16 16.31
CA ILE A 292 -18.53 -8.08 15.35
C ILE A 292 -17.38 -8.86 16.01
N LEU A 293 -16.43 -8.17 16.67
CA LEU A 293 -15.20 -8.77 17.14
C LEU A 293 -15.35 -9.55 18.46
N GLU A 294 -16.39 -9.31 19.26
CA GLU A 294 -16.75 -10.14 20.43
C GLU A 294 -17.15 -11.59 20.06
N ASN A 295 -17.39 -11.86 18.78
CA ASN A 295 -17.62 -13.23 18.28
C ASN A 295 -16.34 -14.05 18.14
N ILE A 296 -15.17 -13.48 18.43
CA ILE A 296 -13.90 -14.19 18.41
C ILE A 296 -13.63 -14.82 19.78
N GLY A 297 -13.26 -16.10 19.78
CA GLY A 297 -12.93 -16.79 21.01
C GLY A 297 -13.08 -18.32 20.91
N PRO A 298 -12.75 -19.04 22.00
CA PRO A 298 -12.90 -20.48 22.07
C PRO A 298 -14.34 -20.93 21.78
N GLY A 299 -14.52 -21.85 20.83
CA GLY A 299 -15.85 -22.33 20.40
C GLY A 299 -16.65 -21.35 19.55
N LYS A 300 -16.08 -20.23 19.18
CA LYS A 300 -16.64 -19.20 18.29
C LYS A 300 -15.76 -19.07 17.03
N ILE A 301 -15.60 -17.84 16.54
CA ILE A 301 -14.68 -17.56 15.42
C ILE A 301 -13.24 -17.69 15.90
N GLY A 302 -12.44 -18.55 15.25
CA GLY A 302 -11.03 -18.68 15.53
C GLY A 302 -10.24 -17.51 14.96
N PHE A 303 -9.30 -16.99 15.73
CA PHE A 303 -8.27 -16.05 15.31
C PHE A 303 -6.94 -16.49 15.93
N GLY A 304 -5.87 -16.56 15.14
CA GLY A 304 -4.60 -17.05 15.68
C GLY A 304 -3.45 -16.97 14.69
N GLY A 305 -2.26 -17.00 15.26
CA GLY A 305 -0.98 -17.02 14.56
C GLY A 305 0.15 -16.98 15.60
N THR A 306 1.15 -17.84 15.45
CA THR A 306 2.27 -17.92 16.40
C THR A 306 2.96 -16.58 16.63
N TYR A 307 3.05 -15.76 15.60
CA TYR A 307 3.75 -14.46 15.64
C TYR A 307 2.80 -13.25 15.76
N ASN A 308 1.50 -13.48 15.99
CA ASN A 308 0.59 -12.40 16.26
C ASN A 308 0.98 -11.67 17.54
N ALA A 309 0.92 -10.34 17.53
CA ALA A 309 1.35 -9.52 18.66
C ALA A 309 2.81 -9.78 19.10
N HIS A 310 3.72 -10.00 18.15
CA HIS A 310 5.13 -10.28 18.43
C HIS A 310 5.77 -9.13 19.24
N PRO A 311 6.43 -9.39 20.40
CA PRO A 311 6.93 -8.33 21.28
C PRO A 311 7.84 -7.30 20.60
N LEU A 312 8.78 -7.73 19.73
CA LEU A 312 9.64 -6.81 18.99
C LEU A 312 8.86 -5.93 18.04
N SER A 313 7.83 -6.50 17.38
CA SER A 313 6.98 -5.76 16.46
C SER A 313 6.09 -4.76 17.19
N LEU A 314 5.54 -5.15 18.34
CA LEU A 314 4.75 -4.24 19.20
C LEU A 314 5.61 -3.08 19.72
N ALA A 315 6.85 -3.35 20.18
CA ALA A 315 7.75 -2.30 20.65
C ALA A 315 8.08 -1.29 19.52
N GLY A 316 8.39 -1.80 18.32
CA GLY A 316 8.63 -0.96 17.15
C GLY A 316 7.38 -0.15 16.75
N ALA A 317 6.21 -0.78 16.71
CA ALA A 317 4.94 -0.14 16.38
C ALA A 317 4.54 0.91 17.45
N SER A 318 4.72 0.61 18.74
CA SER A 318 4.47 1.56 19.82
C SER A 318 5.31 2.84 19.65
N ALA A 319 6.63 2.70 19.48
CA ALA A 319 7.52 3.83 19.25
C ALA A 319 7.21 4.60 17.96
N ASN A 320 6.83 3.88 16.89
CA ASN A 320 6.42 4.48 15.62
C ASN A 320 5.15 5.31 15.76
N LEU A 321 4.13 4.80 16.45
CA LEU A 321 2.90 5.53 16.73
C LEU A 321 3.15 6.75 17.62
N ASP A 322 4.02 6.65 18.62
CA ASP A 322 4.40 7.80 19.45
C ASP A 322 5.05 8.95 18.67
N ILE A 323 5.80 8.62 17.60
CA ILE A 323 6.39 9.63 16.72
C ILE A 323 5.28 10.28 15.86
N LEU A 324 4.41 9.48 15.26
CA LEU A 324 3.36 9.96 14.36
C LEU A 324 2.29 10.78 15.07
N LEU A 325 1.93 10.38 16.29
CA LEU A 325 0.86 11.01 17.07
C LEU A 325 1.33 12.16 17.98
N ALA A 326 2.64 12.38 18.06
CA ALA A 326 3.20 13.51 18.81
C ALA A 326 2.68 14.86 18.27
N ASN A 327 2.61 15.86 19.14
CA ASN A 327 2.27 17.24 18.79
C ASN A 327 0.97 17.35 17.95
N ASN A 328 -0.08 16.64 18.35
CA ASN A 328 -1.36 16.60 17.66
C ASN A 328 -1.25 16.16 16.16
N GLY A 329 -0.32 15.28 15.84
CA GLY A 329 -0.16 14.74 14.49
C GLY A 329 0.57 15.69 13.51
N GLU A 330 1.45 16.54 14.00
CA GLU A 330 2.30 17.42 13.17
C GLU A 330 3.02 16.66 12.05
N ALA A 331 3.39 15.40 12.31
CA ALA A 331 3.98 14.50 11.31
C ALA A 331 3.14 14.39 10.04
N PHE A 332 1.82 14.33 10.15
CA PHE A 332 0.91 14.23 9.00
C PHE A 332 0.84 15.54 8.22
N GLN A 333 0.83 16.70 8.91
CA GLN A 333 0.87 18.01 8.26
C GLN A 333 2.16 18.14 7.42
N ARG A 334 3.29 17.73 7.99
CA ARG A 334 4.57 17.71 7.28
C ARG A 334 4.56 16.77 6.08
N LEU A 335 4.03 15.55 6.23
CA LEU A 335 3.89 14.59 5.13
C LEU A 335 3.07 15.17 3.97
N HIS A 336 1.93 15.79 4.26
CA HIS A 336 1.10 16.42 3.24
C HIS A 336 1.80 17.61 2.59
N SER A 337 2.38 18.52 3.39
CA SER A 337 3.08 19.69 2.87
C SER A 337 4.25 19.31 1.95
N THR A 338 5.09 18.33 2.36
CA THR A 338 6.22 17.87 1.55
C THR A 338 5.73 17.17 0.28
N GLY A 339 4.67 16.36 0.37
CA GLY A 339 4.07 15.70 -0.79
C GLY A 339 3.49 16.68 -1.80
N GLU A 340 2.77 17.70 -1.34
CA GLU A 340 2.22 18.74 -2.22
C GLU A 340 3.34 19.55 -2.91
N LYS A 341 4.43 19.89 -2.18
CA LYS A 341 5.60 20.54 -2.79
C LYS A 341 6.20 19.69 -3.90
N LEU A 342 6.37 18.38 -3.66
CA LEU A 342 6.93 17.46 -4.66
C LEU A 342 6.00 17.32 -5.86
N MET A 343 4.70 17.07 -5.64
CA MET A 343 3.72 16.97 -6.73
C MET A 343 3.66 18.26 -7.55
N LYS A 344 3.72 19.43 -6.92
CA LYS A 344 3.77 20.72 -7.62
C LYS A 344 5.03 20.85 -8.47
N GLY A 345 6.19 20.50 -7.93
CA GLY A 345 7.46 20.52 -8.67
C GLY A 345 7.44 19.58 -9.87
N LEU A 346 6.89 18.36 -9.71
CA LEU A 346 6.77 17.40 -10.81
C LEU A 346 5.79 17.88 -11.89
N ARG A 347 4.66 18.51 -11.54
CA ARG A 347 3.73 19.14 -12.52
C ARG A 347 4.45 20.23 -13.30
N GLN A 348 5.20 21.11 -12.62
CA GLN A 348 5.98 22.14 -13.30
C GLN A 348 7.02 21.55 -14.28
N ALA A 349 7.72 20.48 -13.86
CA ALA A 349 8.67 19.79 -14.73
C ALA A 349 8.00 19.13 -15.95
N ILE A 350 6.77 18.63 -15.81
CA ILE A 350 5.94 18.13 -16.92
C ILE A 350 5.61 19.27 -17.87
N ASP A 351 5.14 20.41 -17.37
CA ASP A 351 4.79 21.58 -18.18
C ASP A 351 6.02 22.12 -18.93
N ASP A 352 7.17 22.28 -18.24
CA ASP A 352 8.41 22.82 -18.80
C ASP A 352 9.03 21.91 -19.87
N THR A 353 8.82 20.60 -19.75
CA THR A 353 9.31 19.61 -20.72
C THR A 353 8.30 19.35 -21.84
N GLY A 354 7.04 19.64 -21.58
CA GLY A 354 5.93 19.34 -22.49
C GLY A 354 5.76 17.85 -22.76
N VAL A 355 6.07 16.98 -21.77
CA VAL A 355 5.79 15.55 -21.83
C VAL A 355 4.31 15.31 -21.53
N GLU A 356 3.68 14.37 -22.21
CA GLU A 356 2.30 13.98 -21.92
C GLU A 356 2.22 13.13 -20.65
N ALA A 357 2.09 13.78 -19.50
CA ALA A 357 1.98 13.12 -18.21
C ALA A 357 1.17 13.96 -17.23
N ILE A 358 0.65 13.30 -16.17
CA ILE A 358 -0.04 13.95 -15.06
C ILE A 358 0.50 13.44 -13.71
N VAL A 359 0.33 14.24 -12.66
CA VAL A 359 0.62 13.85 -11.27
C VAL A 359 -0.67 13.88 -10.48
N GLN A 360 -1.05 12.74 -9.91
CA GLN A 360 -2.30 12.54 -9.18
C GLN A 360 -2.08 11.87 -7.84
N GLY A 361 -2.71 12.36 -6.78
CA GLY A 361 -2.63 11.76 -5.45
C GLY A 361 -2.99 12.69 -4.31
N LEU A 362 -2.60 12.31 -3.10
CA LEU A 362 -2.91 12.98 -1.83
C LEU A 362 -1.64 13.08 -0.98
N GLY A 363 -1.00 14.25 -0.95
CA GLY A 363 0.13 14.48 -0.06
C GLY A 363 1.19 13.35 -0.10
N PRO A 364 1.26 12.49 0.93
CA PRO A 364 2.31 11.46 1.04
C PRO A 364 2.12 10.23 0.14
N LEU A 365 1.12 10.22 -0.72
CA LEU A 365 0.72 9.09 -1.56
C LEU A 365 0.25 9.59 -2.91
N PHE A 366 1.06 9.41 -3.97
CA PHE A 366 0.72 9.88 -5.30
C PHE A 366 1.36 9.02 -6.39
N GLN A 367 0.98 9.30 -7.66
CA GLN A 367 1.52 8.63 -8.85
C GLN A 367 1.73 9.62 -9.99
N VAL A 368 2.68 9.30 -10.87
CA VAL A 368 2.87 9.94 -12.17
C VAL A 368 2.30 9.02 -13.24
N TYR A 369 1.41 9.50 -14.07
CA TYR A 369 0.87 8.77 -15.21
C TYR A 369 1.30 9.42 -16.52
N PHE A 370 1.82 8.63 -17.44
CA PHE A 370 2.08 9.06 -18.81
C PHE A 370 0.81 8.86 -19.63
N THR A 371 0.06 9.93 -19.83
CA THR A 371 -1.26 9.93 -20.44
C THR A 371 -1.67 11.35 -20.86
N ASN A 372 -2.59 11.45 -21.79
CA ASN A 372 -3.30 12.69 -22.16
C ASN A 372 -4.65 12.85 -21.44
N LEU A 373 -5.02 11.90 -20.58
CA LEU A 373 -6.21 12.04 -19.76
C LEU A 373 -6.01 13.15 -18.71
N PRO A 374 -7.06 13.92 -18.37
CA PRO A 374 -6.97 14.95 -17.34
C PRO A 374 -6.80 14.36 -15.93
N GLU A 375 -7.32 13.16 -15.72
CA GLU A 375 -7.21 12.37 -14.49
C GLU A 375 -7.43 10.88 -14.79
N VAL A 376 -6.97 9.99 -13.89
CA VAL A 376 -7.22 8.54 -13.93
C VAL A 376 -8.16 8.20 -12.79
N THR A 377 -9.42 7.90 -13.13
CA THR A 377 -10.49 7.68 -12.14
C THR A 377 -10.90 6.22 -11.99
N SER A 378 -10.38 5.34 -12.83
CA SER A 378 -10.68 3.90 -12.81
C SER A 378 -9.47 3.06 -13.21
N TYR A 379 -9.50 1.78 -12.83
CA TYR A 379 -8.50 0.81 -13.28
C TYR A 379 -8.47 0.71 -14.83
N ARG A 380 -9.63 0.87 -15.49
CA ARG A 380 -9.74 0.81 -16.95
C ARG A 380 -9.07 1.99 -17.66
N GLU A 381 -9.13 3.18 -17.08
CA GLU A 381 -8.36 4.34 -17.56
C GLU A 381 -6.87 4.16 -17.28
N LYS A 382 -6.50 3.58 -16.13
CA LYS A 382 -5.10 3.22 -15.85
C LYS A 382 -4.53 2.28 -16.90
N LEU A 383 -5.28 1.32 -17.40
CA LEU A 383 -4.85 0.43 -18.49
C LEU A 383 -4.58 1.16 -19.83
N GLN A 384 -5.03 2.39 -19.98
CA GLN A 384 -4.78 3.22 -21.16
C GLN A 384 -3.54 4.11 -21.02
N THR A 385 -2.93 4.15 -19.85
CA THR A 385 -1.70 4.92 -19.62
C THR A 385 -0.49 4.22 -20.25
N ASN A 386 0.56 4.99 -20.57
CA ASN A 386 1.78 4.44 -21.16
C ASN A 386 2.74 3.89 -20.10
N SER A 387 2.53 2.63 -19.70
CA SER A 387 3.38 1.94 -18.71
C SER A 387 4.85 1.82 -19.15
N ALA A 388 5.13 1.75 -20.46
CA ALA A 388 6.49 1.69 -20.97
C ALA A 388 7.23 3.03 -20.76
N ALA A 389 6.54 4.16 -20.98
CA ALA A 389 7.09 5.48 -20.70
C ALA A 389 7.35 5.69 -19.20
N TYR A 390 6.43 5.22 -18.34
CA TYR A 390 6.64 5.25 -16.89
C TYR A 390 7.86 4.43 -16.47
N THR A 391 7.98 3.20 -16.97
CA THR A 391 9.13 2.34 -16.67
C THR A 391 10.44 3.00 -17.10
N ALA A 392 10.48 3.56 -18.30
CA ALA A 392 11.66 4.28 -18.79
C ALA A 392 12.01 5.48 -17.89
N TRP A 393 11.01 6.27 -17.50
CA TRP A 393 11.17 7.40 -16.57
C TRP A 393 11.70 6.94 -15.20
N ALA A 394 11.10 5.93 -14.60
CA ALA A 394 11.52 5.44 -13.28
C ALA A 394 12.96 4.89 -13.30
N LEU A 395 13.39 4.25 -14.41
CA LEU A 395 14.78 3.83 -14.61
C LEU A 395 15.73 5.03 -14.69
N LYS A 396 15.34 6.10 -15.40
CA LYS A 396 16.14 7.32 -15.46
C LYS A 396 16.23 8.01 -14.09
N MET A 397 15.14 8.04 -13.33
CA MET A 397 15.16 8.51 -11.94
C MET A 397 16.15 7.71 -11.09
N PHE A 398 16.13 6.37 -11.24
CA PHE A 398 17.05 5.50 -10.52
C PHE A 398 18.53 5.74 -10.90
N GLU A 399 18.83 5.94 -12.19
CA GLU A 399 20.17 6.33 -12.65
C GLU A 399 20.65 7.66 -12.01
N LYS A 400 19.71 8.56 -11.69
CA LYS A 400 19.95 9.87 -11.07
C LYS A 400 19.90 9.86 -9.53
N GLY A 401 19.86 8.67 -8.90
CA GLY A 401 19.87 8.53 -7.45
C GLY A 401 18.52 8.74 -6.77
N VAL A 402 17.42 8.59 -7.51
CA VAL A 402 16.06 8.64 -6.96
C VAL A 402 15.39 7.28 -7.16
N TYR A 403 15.08 6.60 -6.06
CA TYR A 403 14.50 5.26 -6.11
C TYR A 403 12.98 5.31 -6.12
N ILE A 404 12.42 5.17 -7.30
CA ILE A 404 10.99 4.95 -7.58
C ILE A 404 10.88 3.56 -8.20
N TYR A 405 9.83 2.81 -7.83
CA TYR A 405 9.63 1.48 -8.39
C TYR A 405 9.26 1.55 -9.87
N ALA A 406 9.92 0.74 -10.70
CA ALA A 406 9.79 0.84 -12.16
C ALA A 406 8.58 0.09 -12.74
N ASP A 407 7.46 0.10 -12.02
CA ASP A 407 6.17 -0.45 -12.41
C ASP A 407 5.09 0.57 -12.05
N ASP A 408 4.28 0.99 -13.01
CA ASP A 408 3.28 2.05 -12.86
C ASP A 408 2.06 1.66 -12.02
N GLY A 409 1.98 0.41 -11.60
CA GLY A 409 1.05 -0.05 -10.57
C GLY A 409 1.46 0.39 -9.16
N GLU A 410 2.76 0.57 -8.90
CA GLU A 410 3.25 1.01 -7.60
C GLU A 410 3.22 2.54 -7.48
N ARG A 411 2.97 3.02 -6.29
CA ARG A 411 2.84 4.44 -5.90
C ARG A 411 4.16 5.04 -5.45
N ILE A 412 4.24 6.35 -5.51
CA ILE A 412 5.30 7.15 -4.93
C ILE A 412 4.87 7.54 -3.52
N LEU A 413 5.75 7.30 -2.54
CA LEU A 413 5.46 7.44 -1.12
C LEU A 413 6.46 8.39 -0.44
N LEU A 414 5.97 9.16 0.53
CA LEU A 414 6.83 9.98 1.38
C LEU A 414 6.90 9.43 2.80
N SER A 415 8.00 9.75 3.47
CA SER A 415 8.19 9.59 4.90
C SER A 415 8.33 10.96 5.56
N THR A 416 8.21 11.00 6.89
CA THR A 416 8.45 12.20 7.69
C THR A 416 9.90 12.71 7.60
N MET A 417 10.79 11.92 7.02
CA MET A 417 12.22 12.21 6.89
C MET A 417 12.63 12.82 5.55
N HIS A 418 11.72 12.91 4.57
CA HIS A 418 11.98 13.63 3.33
C HIS A 418 12.08 15.13 3.61
N THR A 419 13.11 15.76 3.06
CA THR A 419 13.43 17.17 3.24
C THR A 419 13.09 17.99 1.99
N ASP A 420 13.11 19.32 2.12
CA ASP A 420 12.97 20.22 0.96
C ASP A 420 14.13 20.00 -0.03
N GLU A 421 15.35 19.70 0.43
CA GLU A 421 16.47 19.31 -0.43
C GLU A 421 16.19 18.03 -1.23
N ASP A 422 15.59 17.00 -0.59
CA ASP A 422 15.19 15.78 -1.30
C ASP A 422 14.17 16.09 -2.40
N VAL A 423 13.24 17.01 -2.13
CA VAL A 423 12.23 17.46 -3.13
C VAL A 423 12.92 18.15 -4.30
N GLU A 424 13.81 19.10 -4.05
CA GLU A 424 14.53 19.86 -5.08
C GLU A 424 15.38 18.92 -5.97
N LEU A 425 16.14 18.02 -5.37
CA LEU A 425 16.94 17.02 -6.10
C LEU A 425 16.07 16.10 -6.94
N THR A 426 14.92 15.67 -6.41
CA THR A 426 13.99 14.79 -7.11
C THR A 426 13.35 15.50 -8.31
N VAL A 427 12.92 16.75 -8.15
CA VAL A 427 12.32 17.53 -9.25
C VAL A 427 13.34 17.78 -10.36
N ALA A 428 14.58 18.13 -10.01
CA ALA A 428 15.65 18.33 -10.99
C ALA A 428 15.94 17.03 -11.77
N ALA A 429 16.03 15.89 -11.08
CA ALA A 429 16.20 14.58 -11.71
C ALA A 429 15.01 14.23 -12.63
N ALA A 430 13.78 14.55 -12.19
CA ALA A 430 12.56 14.27 -12.94
C ALA A 430 12.48 15.10 -14.23
N GLU A 431 12.84 16.37 -14.18
CA GLU A 431 12.84 17.24 -15.36
C GLU A 431 13.77 16.70 -16.47
N GLU A 432 14.99 16.29 -16.11
CA GLU A 432 15.91 15.67 -17.06
C GLU A 432 15.35 14.33 -17.60
N ALA A 433 14.82 13.47 -16.70
CA ALA A 433 14.24 12.19 -17.07
C ALA A 433 13.02 12.36 -18.00
N PHE A 434 12.15 13.34 -17.76
CA PHE A 434 11.01 13.65 -18.64
C PHE A 434 11.46 14.07 -20.04
N ARG A 435 12.51 14.91 -20.16
CA ARG A 435 13.08 15.29 -21.47
C ARG A 435 13.61 14.09 -22.25
N GLU A 436 14.27 13.15 -21.55
CA GLU A 436 14.79 11.93 -22.18
C GLU A 436 13.66 11.03 -22.67
N VAL A 437 12.66 10.77 -21.82
CA VAL A 437 11.49 9.94 -22.14
C VAL A 437 10.67 10.56 -23.29
N LYS A 438 10.43 11.88 -23.26
CA LYS A 438 9.75 12.56 -24.37
C LYS A 438 10.43 12.30 -25.70
N LYS A 439 11.78 12.41 -25.77
CA LYS A 439 12.52 12.11 -27.00
C LYS A 439 12.36 10.66 -27.43
N GLN A 440 12.37 9.73 -26.49
CA GLN A 440 12.27 8.31 -26.78
C GLN A 440 10.89 7.90 -27.31
N PHE A 441 9.81 8.48 -26.77
CA PHE A 441 8.43 8.09 -27.11
C PHE A 441 7.76 9.00 -28.14
N SER A 442 8.24 10.24 -28.37
CA SER A 442 7.73 11.12 -29.45
C SER A 442 8.26 10.74 -30.84
N LEU A 443 9.35 9.96 -30.93
CA LEU A 443 9.85 9.45 -32.21
C LEU A 443 9.16 8.17 -32.65
N ALA A 444 8.30 7.59 -31.82
CA ALA A 444 7.55 6.36 -32.09
C ALA A 444 6.05 6.62 -32.44
N ALA A 445 5.61 7.87 -32.51
CA ALA A 445 4.30 8.31 -32.97
C ALA A 445 4.39 8.86 -34.40
#